data_32e1f270e5544a7467ed93cb696ce61e
#
_entry.id   32e1f270e5544a7467ed93cb696ce61e
#
_cell.length_a   1.000
_cell.length_b   1.000
_cell.length_c   1.000
_cell.angle_alpha   90.00
_cell.angle_beta   90.00
_cell.angle_gamma   90.00
#
_symmetry.space_group_name_H-M   'P 1'
#
loop_
_entity.id
_entity.type
_entity.pdbx_description
1 polymer ?
#
loop_
_entity_poly.entity_id
_entity_poly.type
_entity_poly.pdbx_seq_one_letter_code
_entity_poly.pdbx_strand_id
1 'polypeptide(L)'
;MREYGLCLWSFGNAPFKRKCKIAKNIGVDGVEVEGNLDQNPIEIKNILDEYNLKPLSVTPANVDISSSDKNIREKAVAYFLDLLDWAKELDTDRICVHGDVGKVKGSEDKDLDWDLLVSSTKTIVEKARRNNILVVFEVLNRYENHQIVTCKEALDLIKEVNSSNLSILLDSYHMNIEEKSPSEAIKSAGNKLGVYHVADSNRQQIGDGHSNIKEQIKTLHSIDYKGPIIMEMVAQGPNPFTPEKELGYIEVLSEYYKNSLKLLKKWDFK
;
A
#
# COMPACT_ATOMS: atom_id res chain seq x y z
N MET A 1 17.66 5.47 9.45
CA MET A 1 17.06 4.22 9.99
C MET A 1 15.78 4.02 9.19
N ARG A 2 15.45 2.79 8.79
CA ARG A 2 14.23 2.49 8.02
C ARG A 2 13.01 2.65 8.92
N GLU A 3 11.91 3.16 8.38
CA GLU A 3 10.66 3.33 9.10
C GLU A 3 9.77 2.09 8.96
N TYR A 4 9.15 1.70 10.06
CA TYR A 4 8.19 0.60 10.12
C TYR A 4 6.80 1.13 10.40
N GLY A 5 5.84 0.71 9.61
CA GLY A 5 4.44 1.10 9.73
C GLY A 5 3.49 -0.08 9.78
N LEU A 6 2.22 0.24 9.89
CA LEU A 6 1.10 -0.68 9.72
C LEU A 6 -0.07 0.00 9.02
N CYS A 7 -0.88 -0.78 8.30
CA CYS A 7 -2.09 -0.30 7.64
C CYS A 7 -3.24 -0.17 8.63
N LEU A 8 -3.90 1.00 8.65
CA LEU A 8 -5.01 1.25 9.59
C LEU A 8 -6.34 0.63 9.14
N TRP A 9 -6.52 0.38 7.84
CA TRP A 9 -7.77 -0.21 7.34
C TRP A 9 -8.05 -1.60 7.94
N SER A 10 -7.01 -2.36 8.26
CA SER A 10 -7.14 -3.72 8.82
C SER A 10 -7.82 -3.76 10.19
N PHE A 11 -7.92 -2.62 10.88
CA PHE A 11 -8.68 -2.49 12.15
C PHE A 11 -10.18 -2.18 11.93
N GLY A 12 -10.64 -2.10 10.68
CA GLY A 12 -12.03 -1.82 10.33
C GLY A 12 -12.56 -0.51 10.94
N ASN A 13 -13.80 -0.51 11.42
CA ASN A 13 -14.49 0.66 11.98
C ASN A 13 -14.02 1.08 13.40
N ALA A 14 -12.89 0.55 13.90
CA ALA A 14 -12.36 1.02 15.17
C ALA A 14 -12.10 2.54 15.12
N PRO A 15 -12.43 3.31 16.18
CA PRO A 15 -12.19 4.75 16.20
C PRO A 15 -10.73 5.09 15.92
N PHE A 16 -10.46 6.13 15.12
CA PHE A 16 -9.12 6.50 14.65
C PHE A 16 -8.13 6.66 15.81
N LYS A 17 -8.49 7.36 16.88
CA LYS A 17 -7.66 7.48 18.10
C LYS A 17 -7.32 6.11 18.73
N ARG A 18 -8.26 5.13 18.68
CA ARG A 18 -8.00 3.76 19.17
C ARG A 18 -6.97 3.06 18.28
N LYS A 19 -7.10 3.18 16.95
CA LYS A 19 -6.12 2.65 15.97
C LYS A 19 -4.73 3.23 16.24
N CYS A 20 -4.60 4.55 16.41
CA CYS A 20 -3.34 5.24 16.71
C CYS A 20 -2.74 4.78 18.07
N LYS A 21 -3.57 4.65 19.11
CA LYS A 21 -3.11 4.14 20.42
C LYS A 21 -2.55 2.72 20.30
N ILE A 22 -3.18 1.85 19.50
CA ILE A 22 -2.70 0.49 19.25
C ILE A 22 -1.37 0.53 18.50
N ALA A 23 -1.26 1.30 17.41
CA ALA A 23 -0.03 1.46 16.64
C ALA A 23 1.14 1.94 17.52
N LYS A 24 0.89 2.95 18.36
CA LYS A 24 1.87 3.43 19.35
C LYS A 24 2.32 2.33 20.32
N ASN A 25 1.39 1.54 20.84
CA ASN A 25 1.69 0.46 21.79
C ASN A 25 2.47 -0.71 21.14
N ILE A 26 2.25 -0.95 19.84
CA ILE A 26 3.03 -1.91 19.04
C ILE A 26 4.46 -1.40 18.87
N GLY A 27 4.67 -0.09 18.77
CA GLY A 27 5.99 0.55 18.67
C GLY A 27 6.46 0.75 17.23
N VAL A 28 5.52 0.95 16.28
CA VAL A 28 5.81 1.38 14.91
C VAL A 28 6.14 2.88 14.85
N ASP A 29 6.84 3.29 13.80
CA ASP A 29 7.24 4.68 13.56
C ASP A 29 6.10 5.50 12.94
N GLY A 30 5.18 4.84 12.23
CA GLY A 30 4.07 5.49 11.57
C GLY A 30 3.01 4.51 11.07
N VAL A 31 2.09 5.04 10.29
CA VAL A 31 0.92 4.30 9.79
C VAL A 31 0.63 4.64 8.33
N GLU A 32 -0.01 3.72 7.63
CA GLU A 32 -0.69 4.02 6.39
C GLU A 32 -2.14 4.36 6.70
N VAL A 33 -2.55 5.57 6.28
CA VAL A 33 -3.85 6.17 6.62
C VAL A 33 -4.85 5.89 5.51
N GLU A 34 -6.11 5.65 5.86
CA GLU A 34 -7.19 5.51 4.88
C GLU A 34 -7.53 6.88 4.27
N GLY A 35 -7.47 7.00 2.95
CA GLY A 35 -7.74 8.22 2.19
C GLY A 35 -9.22 8.57 2.08
N ASN A 36 -9.83 8.93 3.20
CA ASN A 36 -11.23 9.33 3.27
C ASN A 36 -11.34 10.86 3.19
N LEU A 37 -11.79 11.38 2.04
CA LEU A 37 -11.91 12.81 1.78
C LEU A 37 -12.99 13.51 2.62
N ASP A 38 -13.89 12.77 3.25
CA ASP A 38 -14.89 13.32 4.19
C ASP A 38 -14.28 13.70 5.56
N GLN A 39 -13.03 13.24 5.82
CA GLN A 39 -12.31 13.52 7.05
C GLN A 39 -11.33 14.68 6.86
N ASN A 40 -11.21 15.54 7.87
CA ASN A 40 -10.27 16.64 7.85
C ASN A 40 -8.82 16.13 8.05
N PRO A 41 -7.91 16.30 7.07
CA PRO A 41 -6.55 15.79 7.15
C PRO A 41 -5.73 16.44 8.28
N ILE A 42 -6.01 17.71 8.62
CA ILE A 42 -5.34 18.42 9.71
C ILE A 42 -5.72 17.82 11.07
N GLU A 43 -6.99 17.44 11.25
CA GLU A 43 -7.43 16.76 12.48
C GLU A 43 -6.79 15.38 12.61
N ILE A 44 -6.70 14.63 11.51
CA ILE A 44 -5.99 13.33 11.45
C ILE A 44 -4.52 13.53 11.82
N LYS A 45 -3.84 14.51 11.21
CA LYS A 45 -2.46 14.83 11.52
C LYS A 45 -2.26 15.15 13.00
N ASN A 46 -3.09 16.01 13.57
CA ASN A 46 -3.01 16.36 14.99
C ASN A 46 -3.13 15.13 15.89
N ILE A 47 -4.02 14.18 15.55
CA ILE A 47 -4.15 12.92 16.30
C ILE A 47 -2.88 12.07 16.14
N LEU A 48 -2.33 11.96 14.93
CA LEU A 48 -1.06 11.23 14.71
C LEU A 48 0.08 11.83 15.53
N ASP A 49 0.18 13.16 15.57
CA ASP A 49 1.17 13.89 16.37
C ASP A 49 1.02 13.62 17.89
N GLU A 50 -0.23 13.55 18.43
CA GLU A 50 -0.51 13.17 19.83
C GLU A 50 0.12 11.81 20.19
N TYR A 51 0.19 10.88 19.22
CA TYR A 51 0.73 9.53 19.40
C TYR A 51 2.18 9.39 18.89
N ASN A 52 2.82 10.45 18.41
CA ASN A 52 4.13 10.44 17.74
C ASN A 52 4.19 9.40 16.61
N LEU A 53 3.19 9.37 15.75
CA LEU A 53 3.11 8.52 14.56
C LEU A 53 3.22 9.38 13.30
N LYS A 54 3.97 8.89 12.30
CA LYS A 54 4.07 9.53 10.99
C LYS A 54 3.02 8.97 10.02
N PRO A 55 2.41 9.80 9.16
CA PRO A 55 1.67 9.30 8.00
C PRO A 55 2.67 8.81 6.94
N LEU A 56 2.93 7.49 6.87
CA LEU A 56 3.96 6.93 5.97
C LEU A 56 3.46 6.73 4.54
N SER A 57 2.16 6.60 4.35
CA SER A 57 1.48 6.46 3.07
C SER A 57 -0.02 6.63 3.26
N VAL A 58 -0.77 6.72 2.16
CA VAL A 58 -2.24 6.76 2.17
C VAL A 58 -2.80 5.65 1.29
N THR A 59 -3.62 4.76 1.88
CA THR A 59 -4.42 3.79 1.14
C THR A 59 -5.60 4.51 0.47
N PRO A 60 -5.80 4.43 -0.85
CA PRO A 60 -6.90 5.11 -1.54
C PRO A 60 -8.24 4.40 -1.31
N ALA A 61 -9.33 5.10 -1.62
CA ALA A 61 -10.61 4.45 -1.87
C ALA A 61 -10.52 3.56 -3.13
N ASN A 62 -11.38 2.54 -3.17
CA ASN A 62 -11.43 1.61 -4.29
C ASN A 62 -12.18 2.26 -5.47
N VAL A 63 -11.45 2.79 -6.44
CA VAL A 63 -11.97 3.51 -7.60
C VAL A 63 -11.23 3.12 -8.89
N ASP A 64 -11.97 2.98 -10.00
CA ASP A 64 -11.46 2.47 -11.29
C ASP A 64 -10.91 3.58 -12.19
N ILE A 65 -9.62 3.84 -12.13
CA ILE A 65 -8.92 4.81 -12.99
C ILE A 65 -8.72 4.34 -14.43
N SER A 66 -9.01 3.08 -14.74
CA SER A 66 -8.87 2.49 -16.08
C SER A 66 -10.20 2.04 -16.67
N SER A 67 -11.33 2.49 -16.11
CA SER A 67 -12.66 2.16 -16.61
C SER A 67 -12.83 2.60 -18.09
N SER A 68 -13.39 1.72 -18.91
CA SER A 68 -13.85 2.08 -20.25
C SER A 68 -15.01 3.07 -20.22
N ASP A 69 -15.83 3.07 -19.15
CA ASP A 69 -16.79 4.13 -18.89
C ASP A 69 -16.05 5.42 -18.49
N LYS A 70 -16.17 6.42 -19.38
CA LYS A 70 -15.51 7.71 -19.18
C LYS A 70 -15.93 8.40 -17.89
N ASN A 71 -17.21 8.32 -17.49
CA ASN A 71 -17.71 9.00 -16.30
C ASN A 71 -17.14 8.36 -15.02
N ILE A 72 -17.04 7.02 -14.98
CA ILE A 72 -16.43 6.30 -13.86
C ILE A 72 -14.96 6.68 -13.75
N ARG A 73 -14.23 6.62 -14.86
CA ARG A 73 -12.81 6.93 -14.93
C ARG A 73 -12.51 8.38 -14.53
N GLU A 74 -13.27 9.37 -15.04
CA GLU A 74 -13.07 10.77 -14.70
C GLU A 74 -13.32 11.05 -13.20
N LYS A 75 -14.35 10.42 -12.61
CA LYS A 75 -14.60 10.51 -11.17
C LYS A 75 -13.46 9.89 -10.36
N ALA A 76 -12.94 8.74 -10.80
CA ALA A 76 -11.82 8.08 -10.14
C ALA A 76 -10.54 8.94 -10.20
N VAL A 77 -10.24 9.53 -11.35
CA VAL A 77 -9.11 10.46 -11.48
C VAL A 77 -9.32 11.71 -10.61
N ALA A 78 -10.51 12.31 -10.62
CA ALA A 78 -10.82 13.47 -9.77
C ALA A 78 -10.60 13.16 -8.28
N TYR A 79 -11.06 11.98 -7.80
CA TYR A 79 -10.80 11.53 -6.44
C TYR A 79 -9.30 11.54 -6.11
N PHE A 80 -8.43 11.02 -7.00
CA PHE A 80 -6.99 11.04 -6.75
C PHE A 80 -6.38 12.43 -6.77
N LEU A 81 -6.91 13.35 -7.60
CA LEU A 81 -6.46 14.73 -7.58
C LEU A 81 -6.79 15.42 -6.25
N ASP A 82 -7.99 15.18 -5.72
CA ASP A 82 -8.41 15.69 -4.41
C ASP A 82 -7.63 15.00 -3.28
N LEU A 83 -7.38 13.68 -3.39
CA LEU A 83 -6.58 12.92 -2.43
C LEU A 83 -5.15 13.46 -2.32
N LEU A 84 -4.56 13.92 -3.40
CA LEU A 84 -3.22 14.52 -3.40
C LEU A 84 -3.19 15.86 -2.65
N ASP A 85 -4.23 16.68 -2.73
CA ASP A 85 -4.33 17.91 -1.93
C ASP A 85 -4.57 17.57 -0.45
N TRP A 86 -5.44 16.61 -0.17
CA TRP A 86 -5.69 16.09 1.17
C TRP A 86 -4.42 15.48 1.80
N ALA A 87 -3.67 14.69 1.05
CA ALA A 87 -2.43 14.07 1.50
C ALA A 87 -1.32 15.10 1.80
N LYS A 88 -1.29 16.20 1.04
CA LYS A 88 -0.39 17.30 1.30
C LYS A 88 -0.70 18.00 2.64
N GLU A 89 -1.97 18.21 2.96
CA GLU A 89 -2.40 18.77 4.25
C GLU A 89 -2.16 17.81 5.42
N LEU A 90 -2.25 16.49 5.17
CA LEU A 90 -1.87 15.43 6.13
C LEU A 90 -0.36 15.43 6.42
N ASP A 91 0.47 16.05 5.57
CA ASP A 91 1.92 16.06 5.64
C ASP A 91 2.54 14.68 5.37
N THR A 92 1.98 13.92 4.42
CA THR A 92 2.59 12.70 3.90
C THR A 92 3.28 12.97 2.58
N ASP A 93 4.38 12.26 2.32
CA ASP A 93 5.16 12.39 1.09
C ASP A 93 4.78 11.38 0.01
N ARG A 94 3.77 10.52 0.27
CA ARG A 94 3.34 9.49 -0.70
C ARG A 94 1.89 9.06 -0.55
N ILE A 95 1.31 8.63 -1.67
CA ILE A 95 0.01 7.97 -1.73
C ILE A 95 0.11 6.67 -2.52
N CYS A 96 -0.68 5.66 -2.14
CA CYS A 96 -0.88 4.46 -2.94
C CYS A 96 -1.89 4.72 -4.07
N VAL A 97 -1.69 4.08 -5.19
CA VAL A 97 -2.63 3.98 -6.32
C VAL A 97 -2.67 2.51 -6.75
N HIS A 98 -3.84 1.98 -6.99
CA HIS A 98 -4.05 0.66 -7.57
C HIS A 98 -5.13 0.72 -8.66
N GLY A 99 -5.31 -0.36 -9.41
CA GLY A 99 -6.22 -0.40 -10.55
C GLY A 99 -7.65 -0.82 -10.21
N ASP A 100 -8.16 -0.56 -9.01
CA ASP A 100 -9.45 -1.02 -8.49
C ASP A 100 -9.41 -2.48 -8.00
N VAL A 101 -9.54 -2.67 -6.69
CA VAL A 101 -9.64 -4.00 -6.05
C VAL A 101 -10.99 -4.62 -6.37
N GLY A 102 -10.97 -5.83 -6.94
CA GLY A 102 -12.15 -6.52 -7.44
C GLY A 102 -12.33 -6.45 -8.97
N LYS A 103 -11.56 -5.62 -9.67
CA LYS A 103 -11.53 -5.60 -11.14
C LYS A 103 -10.66 -6.74 -11.68
N VAL A 104 -11.15 -7.97 -11.55
CA VAL A 104 -10.43 -9.19 -11.94
C VAL A 104 -10.59 -9.56 -13.41
N LYS A 105 -11.38 -8.80 -14.17
CA LYS A 105 -11.62 -9.02 -15.60
C LYS A 105 -11.47 -7.73 -16.36
N GLY A 106 -10.64 -7.75 -17.40
CA GLY A 106 -10.51 -6.66 -18.37
C GLY A 106 -11.67 -6.55 -19.34
N SER A 107 -11.63 -5.51 -20.15
CA SER A 107 -12.46 -5.40 -21.36
C SER A 107 -11.99 -6.40 -22.43
N GLU A 108 -12.70 -6.47 -23.56
CA GLU A 108 -12.27 -7.27 -24.71
C GLU A 108 -11.05 -6.65 -25.41
N ASP A 109 -10.83 -5.34 -25.23
CA ASP A 109 -9.71 -4.57 -25.77
C ASP A 109 -8.67 -4.28 -24.68
N LYS A 110 -7.65 -5.14 -24.62
CA LYS A 110 -6.56 -5.02 -23.63
C LYS A 110 -5.66 -3.81 -23.86
N ASP A 111 -5.48 -3.40 -25.10
CA ASP A 111 -4.65 -2.24 -25.44
C ASP A 111 -5.36 -0.97 -24.97
N LEU A 112 -6.68 -0.88 -25.17
CA LEU A 112 -7.48 0.22 -24.62
C LEU A 112 -7.42 0.26 -23.09
N ASP A 113 -7.57 -0.87 -22.39
CA ASP A 113 -7.47 -0.93 -20.93
C ASP A 113 -6.13 -0.40 -20.44
N TRP A 114 -5.04 -0.76 -21.14
CA TRP A 114 -3.70 -0.28 -20.85
C TRP A 114 -3.55 1.22 -21.09
N ASP A 115 -3.98 1.72 -22.25
CA ASP A 115 -3.89 3.13 -22.61
C ASP A 115 -4.66 4.03 -21.62
N LEU A 116 -5.83 3.57 -21.18
CA LEU A 116 -6.64 4.27 -20.17
C LEU A 116 -5.93 4.31 -18.82
N LEU A 117 -5.32 3.20 -18.38
CA LEU A 117 -4.53 3.14 -17.16
C LEU A 117 -3.35 4.11 -17.21
N VAL A 118 -2.58 4.07 -18.29
CA VAL A 118 -1.40 4.94 -18.50
C VAL A 118 -1.81 6.41 -18.52
N SER A 119 -2.87 6.76 -19.25
CA SER A 119 -3.34 8.15 -19.36
C SER A 119 -3.80 8.71 -18.02
N SER A 120 -4.59 7.94 -17.26
CA SER A 120 -5.06 8.34 -15.93
C SER A 120 -3.89 8.47 -14.94
N THR A 121 -2.96 7.51 -14.96
CA THR A 121 -1.77 7.56 -14.11
C THR A 121 -0.90 8.78 -14.44
N LYS A 122 -0.71 9.15 -15.70
CA LYS A 122 0.00 10.37 -16.11
C LYS A 122 -0.64 11.62 -15.51
N THR A 123 -1.97 11.71 -15.55
CA THR A 123 -2.71 12.86 -14.98
C THR A 123 -2.50 12.96 -13.45
N ILE A 124 -2.61 11.85 -12.72
CA ILE A 124 -2.42 11.78 -11.26
C ILE A 124 -0.99 12.15 -10.90
N VAL A 125 0.00 11.58 -11.57
CA VAL A 125 1.42 11.80 -11.29
C VAL A 125 1.86 13.24 -11.59
N GLU A 126 1.28 13.90 -12.59
CA GLU A 126 1.57 15.31 -12.87
C GLU A 126 1.09 16.22 -11.73
N LYS A 127 -0.07 15.96 -11.14
CA LYS A 127 -0.55 16.67 -9.94
C LYS A 127 0.34 16.33 -8.73
N ALA A 128 0.72 15.06 -8.55
CA ALA A 128 1.58 14.61 -7.47
C ALA A 128 2.95 15.31 -7.51
N ARG A 129 3.52 15.50 -8.69
CA ARG A 129 4.76 16.26 -8.90
C ARG A 129 4.64 17.70 -8.39
N ARG A 130 3.52 18.37 -8.65
CA ARG A 130 3.27 19.76 -8.17
C ARG A 130 3.12 19.82 -6.66
N ASN A 131 2.61 18.77 -6.04
CA ASN A 131 2.45 18.67 -4.58
C ASN A 131 3.70 18.12 -3.88
N ASN A 132 4.73 17.74 -4.64
CA ASN A 132 5.93 17.03 -4.14
C ASN A 132 5.59 15.72 -3.41
N ILE A 133 4.62 14.96 -3.93
CA ILE A 133 4.17 13.67 -3.42
C ILE A 133 4.60 12.57 -4.38
N LEU A 134 5.06 11.45 -3.85
CA LEU A 134 5.37 10.23 -4.59
C LEU A 134 4.08 9.40 -4.74
N VAL A 135 3.76 9.03 -5.96
CA VAL A 135 2.73 8.02 -6.24
C VAL A 135 3.39 6.65 -6.22
N VAL A 136 2.91 5.74 -5.40
CA VAL A 136 3.34 4.34 -5.39
C VAL A 136 2.23 3.48 -5.98
N PHE A 137 2.49 2.85 -7.14
CA PHE A 137 1.52 1.96 -7.76
C PHE A 137 1.64 0.57 -7.14
N GLU A 138 0.55 0.10 -6.55
CA GLU A 138 0.50 -1.20 -5.90
C GLU A 138 0.29 -2.33 -6.90
N VAL A 139 1.16 -3.32 -6.82
CA VAL A 139 1.08 -4.57 -7.58
C VAL A 139 0.21 -5.54 -6.79
N LEU A 140 -1.01 -5.77 -7.28
CA LEU A 140 -1.97 -6.68 -6.67
C LEU A 140 -1.79 -8.11 -7.18
N ASN A 141 -2.63 -9.03 -6.73
CA ASN A 141 -2.70 -10.39 -7.27
C ASN A 141 -3.91 -10.54 -8.24
N ARG A 142 -3.91 -11.60 -9.05
CA ARG A 142 -4.95 -11.90 -10.07
C ARG A 142 -6.37 -12.08 -9.53
N TYR A 143 -6.53 -12.29 -8.23
CA TYR A 143 -7.83 -12.42 -7.58
C TYR A 143 -8.40 -11.06 -7.16
N GLU A 144 -7.56 -10.02 -7.19
CA GLU A 144 -7.93 -8.65 -6.81
C GLU A 144 -7.88 -7.67 -7.99
N ASN A 145 -6.98 -7.89 -8.98
CA ASN A 145 -6.90 -7.06 -10.18
C ASN A 145 -6.42 -7.88 -11.38
N HIS A 146 -6.61 -7.36 -12.62
CA HIS A 146 -6.16 -8.04 -13.83
C HIS A 146 -5.05 -7.32 -14.58
N GLN A 147 -4.72 -6.07 -14.24
CA GLN A 147 -3.84 -5.21 -15.08
C GLN A 147 -2.38 -5.23 -14.65
N ILE A 148 -2.12 -4.96 -13.36
CA ILE A 148 -0.76 -4.90 -12.81
C ILE A 148 -0.67 -5.93 -11.68
N VAL A 149 -0.22 -7.12 -12.01
CA VAL A 149 -0.12 -8.24 -11.05
C VAL A 149 1.31 -8.72 -10.83
N THR A 150 2.27 -8.20 -11.61
CA THR A 150 3.70 -8.49 -11.46
C THR A 150 4.53 -7.22 -11.40
N CYS A 151 5.69 -7.30 -10.74
CA CYS A 151 6.68 -6.22 -10.73
C CYS A 151 7.07 -5.80 -12.16
N LYS A 152 7.14 -6.76 -13.10
CA LYS A 152 7.45 -6.46 -14.50
C LYS A 152 6.41 -5.54 -15.13
N GLU A 153 5.13 -5.82 -14.96
CA GLU A 153 4.04 -4.97 -15.48
C GLU A 153 4.06 -3.58 -14.86
N ALA A 154 4.35 -3.49 -13.56
CA ALA A 154 4.53 -2.18 -12.89
C ALA A 154 5.73 -1.40 -13.45
N LEU A 155 6.84 -2.07 -13.78
CA LEU A 155 7.99 -1.43 -14.44
C LEU A 155 7.65 -0.98 -15.87
N ASP A 156 6.84 -1.75 -16.60
CA ASP A 156 6.35 -1.37 -17.92
C ASP A 156 5.46 -0.11 -17.80
N LEU A 157 4.58 -0.03 -16.80
CA LEU A 157 3.78 1.17 -16.50
C LEU A 157 4.67 2.39 -16.18
N ILE A 158 5.67 2.23 -15.31
CA ILE A 158 6.63 3.31 -14.99
C ILE A 158 7.32 3.83 -16.24
N LYS A 159 7.76 2.92 -17.11
CA LYS A 159 8.43 3.28 -18.37
C LYS A 159 7.49 4.09 -19.28
N GLU A 160 6.23 3.69 -19.38
CA GLU A 160 5.24 4.33 -20.27
C GLU A 160 4.78 5.69 -19.72
N VAL A 161 4.59 5.80 -18.40
CA VAL A 161 4.26 7.06 -17.72
C VAL A 161 5.44 8.03 -17.74
N ASN A 162 6.67 7.52 -17.64
CA ASN A 162 7.94 8.25 -17.72
C ASN A 162 8.01 9.45 -16.75
N SER A 163 7.77 9.20 -15.46
CA SER A 163 7.86 10.22 -14.41
C SER A 163 8.72 9.76 -13.23
N SER A 164 9.44 10.71 -12.64
CA SER A 164 10.19 10.49 -11.40
C SER A 164 9.29 10.40 -10.16
N ASN A 165 8.05 10.88 -10.26
CA ASN A 165 7.08 10.84 -9.15
C ASN A 165 6.20 9.57 -9.16
N LEU A 166 6.54 8.56 -9.96
CA LEU A 166 5.92 7.24 -9.95
C LEU A 166 6.92 6.19 -9.51
N SER A 167 6.54 5.41 -8.52
CA SER A 167 7.27 4.27 -7.98
C SER A 167 6.35 3.06 -7.83
N ILE A 168 6.89 1.95 -7.34
CA ILE A 168 6.17 0.69 -7.14
C ILE A 168 5.94 0.48 -5.65
N LEU A 169 4.77 -0.05 -5.30
CA LEU A 169 4.52 -0.72 -4.04
C LEU A 169 4.49 -2.24 -4.32
N LEU A 170 5.37 -2.99 -3.68
CA LEU A 170 5.35 -4.45 -3.69
C LEU A 170 4.86 -4.97 -2.35
N ASP A 171 3.90 -5.88 -2.38
CA ASP A 171 3.41 -6.59 -1.20
C ASP A 171 3.83 -8.06 -1.24
N SER A 172 4.45 -8.53 -0.16
CA SER A 172 4.88 -9.92 -0.01
C SER A 172 3.74 -10.93 -0.17
N TYR A 173 2.52 -10.58 0.25
CA TYR A 173 1.34 -11.43 0.10
C TYR A 173 0.95 -11.57 -1.38
N HIS A 174 0.89 -10.46 -2.13
CA HIS A 174 0.59 -10.49 -3.56
C HIS A 174 1.70 -11.18 -4.36
N MET A 175 2.96 -10.87 -4.07
CA MET A 175 4.11 -11.52 -4.70
C MET A 175 4.16 -13.04 -4.44
N ASN A 176 3.70 -13.51 -3.29
CA ASN A 176 3.62 -14.94 -3.00
C ASN A 176 2.69 -15.70 -3.96
N ILE A 177 1.71 -15.02 -4.54
CA ILE A 177 0.76 -15.59 -5.52
C ILE A 177 1.30 -15.47 -6.95
N GLU A 178 1.87 -14.33 -7.30
CA GLU A 178 2.15 -13.96 -8.70
C GLU A 178 3.62 -14.12 -9.12
N GLU A 179 4.56 -13.91 -8.21
CA GLU A 179 5.98 -13.91 -8.57
C GLU A 179 6.61 -15.28 -8.41
N LYS A 180 7.39 -15.72 -9.40
CA LYS A 180 8.19 -16.94 -9.28
C LYS A 180 9.23 -16.83 -8.17
N SER A 181 9.73 -15.63 -7.93
CA SER A 181 10.71 -15.29 -6.91
C SER A 181 10.46 -13.86 -6.43
N PRO A 182 9.86 -13.65 -5.27
CA PRO A 182 9.71 -12.33 -4.67
C PRO A 182 11.04 -11.57 -4.55
N SER A 183 12.14 -12.25 -4.23
CA SER A 183 13.46 -11.63 -4.15
C SER A 183 13.94 -11.08 -5.50
N GLU A 184 13.70 -11.78 -6.60
CA GLU A 184 14.06 -11.28 -7.92
C GLU A 184 13.15 -10.12 -8.36
N ALA A 185 11.86 -10.12 -7.98
CA ALA A 185 10.95 -9.00 -8.20
C ALA A 185 11.45 -7.74 -7.45
N ILE A 186 11.83 -7.88 -6.16
CA ILE A 186 12.41 -6.79 -5.37
C ILE A 186 13.69 -6.24 -6.01
N LYS A 187 14.61 -7.12 -6.47
CA LYS A 187 15.83 -6.69 -7.16
C LYS A 187 15.52 -5.94 -8.45
N SER A 188 14.54 -6.44 -9.22
CA SER A 188 14.12 -5.81 -10.48
C SER A 188 13.49 -4.44 -10.27
N ALA A 189 12.71 -4.26 -9.21
CA ALA A 189 12.17 -2.96 -8.83
C ALA A 189 13.28 -1.97 -8.48
N GLY A 190 14.32 -2.42 -7.77
CA GLY A 190 15.50 -1.60 -7.45
C GLY A 190 15.12 -0.26 -6.82
N ASN A 191 15.63 0.84 -7.38
CA ASN A 191 15.33 2.21 -6.92
C ASN A 191 13.92 2.71 -7.28
N LYS A 192 13.13 1.91 -7.99
CA LYS A 192 11.72 2.20 -8.26
C LYS A 192 10.79 1.68 -7.16
N LEU A 193 11.30 0.93 -6.19
CA LEU A 193 10.51 0.50 -5.04
C LEU A 193 10.31 1.66 -4.07
N GLY A 194 9.07 2.15 -3.93
CA GLY A 194 8.70 3.28 -3.07
C GLY A 194 8.17 2.87 -1.70
N VAL A 195 7.39 1.77 -1.67
CA VAL A 195 6.84 1.17 -0.45
C VAL A 195 6.96 -0.35 -0.54
N TYR A 196 7.20 -1.00 0.61
CA TYR A 196 7.15 -2.44 0.72
C TYR A 196 6.11 -2.84 1.77
N HIS A 197 5.01 -3.48 1.31
CA HIS A 197 4.03 -4.09 2.20
C HIS A 197 4.45 -5.50 2.61
N VAL A 198 4.18 -5.86 3.85
CA VAL A 198 4.61 -7.15 4.37
C VAL A 198 3.56 -7.83 5.24
N ALA A 199 3.28 -9.07 4.89
CA ALA A 199 2.58 -10.09 5.67
C ALA A 199 3.14 -11.46 5.30
N ASP A 200 2.79 -12.52 6.00
CA ASP A 200 3.13 -13.85 5.53
C ASP A 200 2.15 -14.32 4.43
N SER A 201 2.36 -15.51 3.86
CA SER A 201 1.60 -16.08 2.74
C SER A 201 0.09 -16.16 2.97
N ASN A 202 -0.33 -16.21 4.22
CA ASN A 202 -1.73 -16.25 4.66
C ASN A 202 -2.27 -14.86 5.08
N ARG A 203 -1.52 -13.77 4.77
CA ARG A 203 -1.77 -12.39 5.17
C ARG A 203 -1.83 -12.17 6.69
N GLN A 204 -1.23 -13.09 7.46
CA GLN A 204 -1.16 -13.07 8.93
C GLN A 204 0.24 -12.70 9.42
N GLN A 205 0.53 -13.03 10.69
CA GLN A 205 1.81 -12.80 11.36
C GLN A 205 2.97 -13.39 10.56
N ILE A 206 4.06 -12.66 10.47
CA ILE A 206 5.30 -13.12 9.84
C ILE A 206 5.86 -14.33 10.63
N GLY A 207 6.12 -15.42 9.91
CA GLY A 207 6.60 -16.69 10.45
C GLY A 207 5.51 -17.74 10.63
N ASP A 208 4.23 -17.38 10.44
CA ASP A 208 3.11 -18.31 10.50
C ASP A 208 2.68 -18.82 9.10
N GLY A 209 3.41 -18.44 8.06
CA GLY A 209 3.22 -18.85 6.67
C GLY A 209 4.52 -19.37 6.04
N HIS A 210 4.64 -19.25 4.72
CA HIS A 210 5.76 -19.80 3.95
C HIS A 210 6.40 -18.82 2.96
N SER A 211 6.11 -17.50 3.04
CA SER A 211 6.60 -16.49 2.08
C SER A 211 8.09 -16.18 2.18
N ASN A 212 8.84 -16.82 3.07
CA ASN A 212 10.28 -16.58 3.29
C ASN A 212 10.63 -15.10 3.44
N ILE A 213 9.88 -14.38 4.27
CA ILE A 213 10.01 -12.92 4.47
C ILE A 213 11.43 -12.51 4.85
N LYS A 214 12.12 -13.33 5.65
CA LYS A 214 13.52 -13.04 6.03
C LYS A 214 14.45 -12.86 4.82
N GLU A 215 14.28 -13.65 3.77
CA GLU A 215 15.08 -13.52 2.55
C GLU A 215 14.69 -12.26 1.76
N GLN A 216 13.42 -11.91 1.74
CA GLN A 216 12.94 -10.68 1.13
C GLN A 216 13.51 -9.43 1.84
N ILE A 217 13.56 -9.42 3.19
CA ILE A 217 14.21 -8.34 3.96
C ILE A 217 15.69 -8.22 3.62
N LYS A 218 16.43 -9.33 3.52
CA LYS A 218 17.83 -9.31 3.07
C LYS A 218 17.97 -8.74 1.65
N THR A 219 17.02 -9.06 0.78
CA THR A 219 17.01 -8.55 -0.59
C THR A 219 16.78 -7.04 -0.60
N LEU A 220 15.88 -6.51 0.23
CA LEU A 220 15.69 -5.06 0.41
C LEU A 220 16.99 -4.37 0.87
N HIS A 221 17.80 -5.01 1.73
CA HIS A 221 19.13 -4.52 2.06
C HIS A 221 20.08 -4.52 0.89
N SER A 222 20.09 -5.58 0.09
CA SER A 222 21.02 -5.73 -1.04
C SER A 222 20.82 -4.68 -2.13
N ILE A 223 19.62 -4.11 -2.25
CA ILE A 223 19.30 -3.03 -3.18
C ILE A 223 19.35 -1.64 -2.53
N ASP A 224 19.84 -1.54 -1.30
CA ASP A 224 19.89 -0.30 -0.50
C ASP A 224 18.53 0.42 -0.36
N TYR A 225 17.45 -0.36 -0.24
CA TYR A 225 16.10 0.18 -0.10
C TYR A 225 15.97 1.08 1.12
N LYS A 226 15.44 2.31 0.93
CA LYS A 226 15.29 3.34 1.98
C LYS A 226 13.84 3.67 2.34
N GLY A 227 12.88 3.16 1.57
CA GLY A 227 11.46 3.41 1.83
C GLY A 227 10.95 2.70 3.10
N PRO A 228 9.71 2.97 3.50
CA PRO A 228 9.12 2.33 4.67
C PRO A 228 8.76 0.86 4.39
N ILE A 229 8.81 0.05 5.44
CA ILE A 229 8.19 -1.28 5.47
C ILE A 229 6.90 -1.16 6.25
N ILE A 230 5.77 -1.40 5.60
CA ILE A 230 4.44 -1.26 6.18
C ILE A 230 3.81 -2.65 6.31
N MET A 231 3.49 -3.04 7.52
CA MET A 231 2.83 -4.32 7.80
C MET A 231 1.35 -4.23 7.41
N GLU A 232 0.91 -5.13 6.54
CA GLU A 232 -0.47 -5.21 6.09
C GLU A 232 -1.04 -6.60 6.36
N MET A 233 -1.53 -6.78 7.57
CA MET A 233 -1.99 -8.07 8.07
C MET A 233 -3.47 -8.07 8.38
N VAL A 234 -4.05 -9.27 8.38
CA VAL A 234 -5.42 -9.52 8.82
C VAL A 234 -5.42 -10.67 9.83
N ALA A 235 -6.28 -10.61 10.84
CA ALA A 235 -6.47 -11.75 11.74
C ALA A 235 -7.31 -12.82 11.04
N GLN A 236 -7.21 -14.05 11.52
CA GLN A 236 -8.03 -15.15 11.04
C GLN A 236 -9.52 -14.84 11.25
N GLY A 237 -10.35 -15.17 10.28
CA GLY A 237 -11.78 -14.93 10.31
C GLY A 237 -12.38 -14.96 8.91
N PRO A 238 -13.68 -14.63 8.77
CA PRO A 238 -14.33 -14.50 7.47
C PRO A 238 -13.71 -13.34 6.66
N ASN A 239 -14.41 -12.76 5.74
CA ASN A 239 -13.91 -11.71 4.86
C ASN A 239 -13.09 -10.61 5.59
N PRO A 240 -11.77 -10.46 5.34
CA PRO A 240 -10.92 -9.49 6.01
C PRO A 240 -11.27 -8.03 5.68
N PHE A 241 -11.95 -7.80 4.57
CA PHE A 241 -12.38 -6.46 4.13
C PHE A 241 -13.67 -5.98 4.79
N THR A 242 -14.35 -6.83 5.59
CA THR A 242 -15.52 -6.41 6.35
C THR A 242 -15.14 -5.32 7.36
N PRO A 243 -15.79 -4.13 7.33
CA PRO A 243 -15.45 -3.04 8.23
C PRO A 243 -15.70 -3.38 9.71
N GLU A 244 -16.75 -4.13 9.98
CA GLU A 244 -17.05 -4.63 11.31
C GLU A 244 -16.23 -5.88 11.62
N LYS A 245 -15.46 -5.83 12.70
CA LYS A 245 -14.60 -6.91 13.13
C LYS A 245 -15.23 -7.72 14.26
N GLU A 246 -15.03 -9.05 14.21
CA GLU A 246 -15.48 -9.95 15.26
C GLU A 246 -14.80 -9.66 16.61
N LEU A 247 -15.43 -10.12 17.68
CA LEU A 247 -14.89 -9.99 19.03
C LEU A 247 -13.51 -10.66 19.14
N GLY A 248 -12.53 -9.95 19.68
CA GLY A 248 -11.16 -10.44 19.82
C GLY A 248 -10.28 -10.25 18.58
N TYR A 249 -10.82 -9.89 17.42
CA TYR A 249 -10.06 -9.70 16.20
C TYR A 249 -8.93 -8.66 16.35
N ILE A 250 -9.24 -7.51 16.95
CA ILE A 250 -8.27 -6.40 17.10
C ILE A 250 -7.13 -6.82 18.03
N GLU A 251 -7.41 -7.56 19.08
CA GLU A 251 -6.42 -8.07 20.03
C GLU A 251 -5.46 -9.05 19.34
N VAL A 252 -5.99 -10.01 18.58
CA VAL A 252 -5.19 -10.97 17.78
C VAL A 252 -4.34 -10.24 16.75
N LEU A 253 -4.94 -9.33 15.98
CA LEU A 253 -4.23 -8.55 14.97
C LEU A 253 -3.09 -7.71 15.60
N SER A 254 -3.34 -7.11 16.76
CA SER A 254 -2.34 -6.32 17.49
C SER A 254 -1.13 -7.17 17.89
N GLU A 255 -1.34 -8.42 18.33
CA GLU A 255 -0.24 -9.35 18.63
C GLU A 255 0.50 -9.77 17.36
N TYR A 256 -0.19 -10.00 16.24
CA TYR A 256 0.44 -10.27 14.95
C TYR A 256 1.40 -9.15 14.55
N TYR A 257 0.97 -7.91 14.60
CA TYR A 257 1.80 -6.75 14.29
C TYR A 257 3.00 -6.62 15.24
N LYS A 258 2.78 -6.79 16.53
CA LYS A 258 3.83 -6.67 17.54
C LYS A 258 4.93 -7.73 17.40
N ASN A 259 4.55 -8.97 17.14
CA ASN A 259 5.49 -10.08 16.95
C ASN A 259 6.24 -9.93 15.62
N SER A 260 5.53 -9.55 14.55
CA SER A 260 6.12 -9.31 13.24
C SER A 260 7.13 -8.16 13.26
N LEU A 261 6.81 -7.05 13.94
CA LEU A 261 7.75 -5.93 14.09
C LEU A 261 9.05 -6.35 14.77
N LYS A 262 8.98 -7.21 15.80
CA LYS A 262 10.19 -7.75 16.46
C LYS A 262 11.06 -8.54 15.49
N LEU A 263 10.44 -9.37 14.63
CA LEU A 263 11.18 -10.15 13.62
C LEU A 263 11.79 -9.24 12.55
N LEU A 264 11.02 -8.28 12.03
CA LEU A 264 11.50 -7.31 11.04
C LEU A 264 12.70 -6.54 11.57
N LYS A 265 12.60 -5.94 12.74
CA LYS A 265 13.72 -5.21 13.38
C LYS A 265 14.93 -6.12 13.60
N LYS A 266 14.74 -7.38 14.03
CA LYS A 266 15.84 -8.34 14.21
C LYS A 266 16.57 -8.67 12.89
N TRP A 267 15.86 -8.73 11.76
CA TRP A 267 16.45 -9.08 10.47
C TRP A 267 17.04 -7.87 9.73
N ASP A 268 16.54 -6.67 10.01
CA ASP A 268 16.96 -5.43 9.37
C ASP A 268 18.28 -4.87 9.94
N PHE A 269 18.72 -5.31 11.11
CA PHE A 269 19.97 -4.87 11.77
C PHE A 269 21.20 -5.75 11.45
N LYS A 270 21.12 -6.61 10.46
CA LYS A 270 22.23 -7.47 10.02
C LYS A 270 22.49 -7.26 8.55
#